data_d148d0fbe5c246f82e0c7ec2e192d595
#
_entry.id   d148d0fbe5c246f82e0c7ec2e192d595
#
_cell.length_a   1.000
_cell.length_b   1.000
_cell.length_c   1.000
_cell.angle_alpha   90.00
_cell.angle_beta   90.00
_cell.angle_gamma   90.00
#
_symmetry.space_group_name_H-M   'P 1'
#
loop_
_entity.id
_entity.type
_entity.pdbx_description
1 polymer ?
#
loop_
_entity_poly.entity_id
_entity_poly.type
_entity_poly.pdbx_seq_one_letter_code
_entity_poly.pdbx_strand_id
1 'polypeptide(L)'
;MKREYDTIVMGLGGIGAGALYWLSRRLGSDVLGLEQFEIGHSRGASQDHSRIIRLSYHTPGYVVLAKHAYRAWAEVEAEAGETLVIRTGSLDLWPRNPAYPMSLYTDSMDAVGVAYERLSAAEVMRRWPPFRLTDDITGIFQPDGGIATPIRSNAAHLRLARANGAAVRDNAPVSAIHPGGDEVIIEAGGDTYRCRHLVISAGAWTNQALAHFGRGLHLTVTQEQVTYYRSPDIVAFSPDRFPVWIWMDEPSFYGFPAFGEAGPKAAQDVGGERVTAETRTFEPNEATLARSEAFLARVLPGMLGKPIYTKTCLYTMPPDRDFVISRLPEQPNVSVAVGAGHAYKFASLIGRILSELALDGQTGYDIAPFFIDRPILLEENPPLNFMC
;
A
#
# COMPACT_ATOMS: atom_id res chain seq x y z
N MET A 1 19.42 8.37 -25.41
CA MET A 1 18.87 7.32 -24.55
C MET A 1 18.24 6.26 -25.47
N LYS A 2 18.30 4.96 -25.10
CA LYS A 2 17.58 3.88 -25.80
C LYS A 2 16.10 4.21 -25.90
N ARG A 3 15.44 3.87 -27.02
CA ARG A 3 14.03 4.17 -27.30
C ARG A 3 13.15 2.94 -27.37
N GLU A 4 13.75 1.77 -27.42
CA GLU A 4 13.06 0.48 -27.53
C GLU A 4 13.46 -0.38 -26.32
N TYR A 5 12.47 -0.95 -25.66
CA TYR A 5 12.64 -1.79 -24.49
C TYR A 5 11.72 -3.02 -24.59
N ASP A 6 12.06 -4.08 -23.91
CA ASP A 6 11.14 -5.20 -23.72
C ASP A 6 9.91 -4.75 -22.93
N THR A 7 10.17 -4.17 -21.76
CA THR A 7 9.10 -3.74 -20.87
C THR A 7 9.31 -2.31 -20.40
N ILE A 8 8.20 -1.54 -20.34
CA ILE A 8 8.17 -0.22 -19.72
C ILE A 8 7.23 -0.27 -18.50
N VAL A 9 7.68 0.29 -17.38
CA VAL A 9 6.87 0.48 -16.16
C VAL A 9 6.49 1.95 -16.06
N MET A 10 5.19 2.24 -16.10
CA MET A 10 4.61 3.57 -15.92
C MET A 10 4.20 3.80 -14.47
N GLY A 11 4.81 4.80 -13.81
CA GLY A 11 4.68 5.12 -12.40
C GLY A 11 5.64 4.32 -11.52
N LEU A 12 6.51 5.03 -10.78
CA LEU A 12 7.54 4.42 -9.92
C LEU A 12 7.27 4.65 -8.42
N GLY A 13 5.98 4.61 -8.04
CA GLY A 13 5.57 4.44 -6.66
C GLY A 13 5.96 3.06 -6.11
N GLY A 14 5.41 2.65 -4.95
CA GLY A 14 5.78 1.39 -4.31
C GLY A 14 5.67 0.17 -5.22
N ILE A 15 4.53 0.03 -5.90
CA ILE A 15 4.25 -1.12 -6.79
C ILE A 15 5.17 -1.07 -8.01
N GLY A 16 5.27 0.09 -8.68
CA GLY A 16 6.07 0.21 -9.90
C GLY A 16 7.58 0.12 -9.66
N ALA A 17 8.08 0.66 -8.55
CA ALA A 17 9.47 0.45 -8.16
C ALA A 17 9.76 -1.03 -7.92
N GLY A 18 8.82 -1.76 -7.26
CA GLY A 18 8.90 -3.21 -7.13
C GLY A 18 8.88 -3.92 -8.48
N ALA A 19 7.95 -3.57 -9.38
CA ALA A 19 7.87 -4.16 -10.72
C ALA A 19 9.17 -3.95 -11.52
N LEU A 20 9.71 -2.73 -11.50
CA LEU A 20 10.96 -2.42 -12.17
C LEU A 20 12.13 -3.27 -11.64
N TYR A 21 12.21 -3.45 -10.32
CA TYR A 21 13.21 -4.30 -9.70
C TYR A 21 13.08 -5.76 -10.17
N TRP A 22 11.90 -6.37 -10.06
CA TRP A 22 11.71 -7.77 -10.46
C TRP A 22 11.90 -8.01 -11.95
N LEU A 23 11.48 -7.08 -12.81
CA LEU A 23 11.74 -7.09 -14.24
C LEU A 23 13.24 -7.00 -14.55
N SER A 24 13.96 -6.08 -13.89
CA SER A 24 15.38 -5.86 -14.13
C SER A 24 16.25 -7.08 -13.82
N ARG A 25 15.86 -7.94 -12.90
CA ARG A 25 16.54 -9.21 -12.62
C ARG A 25 16.54 -10.18 -13.80
N ARG A 26 15.56 -10.04 -14.70
CA ARG A 26 15.40 -10.92 -15.89
C ARG A 26 15.82 -10.22 -17.19
N LEU A 27 15.59 -8.93 -17.30
CA LEU A 27 15.75 -8.15 -18.53
C LEU A 27 17.02 -7.28 -18.53
N GLY A 28 17.64 -7.05 -17.38
CA GLY A 28 18.81 -6.17 -17.28
C GLY A 28 18.49 -4.76 -17.81
N SER A 29 19.21 -4.34 -18.86
CA SER A 29 19.05 -3.01 -19.48
C SER A 29 17.86 -2.92 -20.45
N ASP A 30 17.04 -3.95 -20.57
CA ASP A 30 15.90 -3.97 -21.49
C ASP A 30 14.57 -3.61 -20.80
N VAL A 31 14.65 -2.91 -19.68
CA VAL A 31 13.50 -2.35 -18.96
C VAL A 31 13.69 -0.88 -18.66
N LEU A 32 12.62 -0.10 -18.83
CA LEU A 32 12.55 1.33 -18.52
C LEU A 32 11.46 1.60 -17.49
N GLY A 33 11.78 2.34 -16.44
CA GLY A 33 10.81 2.95 -15.55
C GLY A 33 10.59 4.43 -15.88
N LEU A 34 9.33 4.83 -16.03
CA LEU A 34 8.89 6.21 -16.25
C LEU A 34 8.16 6.74 -15.01
N GLU A 35 8.58 7.88 -14.51
CA GLU A 35 7.89 8.61 -13.44
C GLU A 35 7.59 10.04 -13.90
N GLN A 36 6.36 10.50 -13.65
CA GLN A 36 5.93 11.82 -14.09
C GLN A 36 6.52 12.96 -13.25
N PHE A 37 6.91 12.67 -12.02
CA PHE A 37 7.52 13.62 -11.09
C PHE A 37 8.96 13.22 -10.78
N GLU A 38 9.61 14.00 -9.90
CA GLU A 38 10.91 13.61 -9.34
C GLU A 38 10.81 12.31 -8.52
N ILE A 39 11.84 11.46 -8.57
CA ILE A 39 11.88 10.24 -7.76
C ILE A 39 11.85 10.60 -6.27
N GLY A 40 10.97 9.93 -5.54
CA GLY A 40 10.80 10.16 -4.09
C GLY A 40 9.80 11.26 -3.74
N HIS A 41 9.08 11.80 -4.73
CA HIS A 41 8.03 12.80 -4.50
C HIS A 41 6.96 12.34 -3.50
N SER A 42 6.24 13.29 -2.92
CA SER A 42 5.16 13.05 -1.93
C SER A 42 3.74 13.17 -2.50
N ARG A 43 3.58 13.19 -3.83
CA ARG A 43 2.30 13.44 -4.50
C ARG A 43 1.36 12.23 -4.50
N GLY A 44 1.89 11.01 -4.39
CA GLY A 44 1.11 9.78 -4.39
C GLY A 44 0.87 9.20 -2.99
N ALA A 45 0.80 7.86 -2.91
CA ALA A 45 0.55 7.08 -1.70
C ALA A 45 1.79 6.39 -1.12
N SER A 46 2.92 6.38 -1.84
CA SER A 46 4.12 5.57 -1.52
C SER A 46 5.21 6.35 -0.80
N GLN A 47 4.85 7.36 -0.06
CA GLN A 47 5.73 8.23 0.71
C GLN A 47 5.54 7.99 2.22
N ASP A 48 6.38 8.66 3.07
CA ASP A 48 6.36 8.55 4.53
C ASP A 48 7.23 7.40 5.08
N HIS A 49 7.42 7.36 6.39
CA HIS A 49 8.38 6.46 7.05
C HIS A 49 7.85 5.05 7.27
N SER A 50 6.54 4.89 7.44
CA SER A 50 5.96 3.63 7.91
C SER A 50 4.63 3.30 7.24
N ARG A 51 4.41 1.99 7.00
CA ARG A 51 3.13 1.36 6.65
C ARG A 51 2.99 0.08 7.47
N ILE A 52 1.77 -0.24 7.90
CA ILE A 52 1.53 -1.51 8.60
C ILE A 52 1.75 -2.67 7.64
N ILE A 53 2.50 -3.68 8.08
CA ILE A 53 2.55 -5.00 7.50
C ILE A 53 2.09 -6.02 8.55
N ARG A 54 1.17 -6.91 8.17
CA ARG A 54 0.52 -7.87 9.09
C ARG A 54 0.04 -9.10 8.35
N LEU A 55 -0.34 -10.14 9.10
CA LEU A 55 -0.96 -11.37 8.59
C LEU A 55 -2.46 -11.47 8.92
N SER A 56 -3.00 -10.53 9.67
CA SER A 56 -4.41 -10.48 10.05
C SER A 56 -5.24 -9.85 8.93
N TYR A 57 -6.03 -10.66 8.22
CA TYR A 57 -6.93 -10.26 7.14
C TYR A 57 -8.25 -11.02 7.21
N HIS A 58 -9.30 -10.43 6.66
CA HIS A 58 -10.66 -10.94 6.67
C HIS A 58 -10.93 -12.11 5.70
N THR A 59 -9.98 -12.46 4.83
CA THR A 59 -10.06 -13.63 3.94
C THR A 59 -8.78 -14.45 3.95
N PRO A 60 -8.87 -15.79 3.84
CA PRO A 60 -7.68 -16.66 3.76
C PRO A 60 -6.75 -16.30 2.59
N GLY A 61 -7.31 -15.89 1.44
CA GLY A 61 -6.54 -15.48 0.26
C GLY A 61 -5.60 -14.32 0.55
N TYR A 62 -6.07 -13.29 1.27
CA TYR A 62 -5.21 -12.18 1.70
C TYR A 62 -4.14 -12.61 2.71
N VAL A 63 -4.47 -13.55 3.62
CA VAL A 63 -3.47 -14.09 4.58
C VAL A 63 -2.35 -14.82 3.83
N VAL A 64 -2.70 -15.65 2.83
CA VAL A 64 -1.72 -16.34 1.97
C VAL A 64 -0.88 -15.31 1.20
N LEU A 65 -1.52 -14.33 0.59
CA LEU A 65 -0.84 -13.27 -0.14
C LEU A 65 0.12 -12.48 0.77
N ALA A 66 -0.28 -12.19 2.01
CA ALA A 66 0.57 -11.53 2.99
C ALA A 66 1.81 -12.37 3.36
N LYS A 67 1.67 -13.70 3.53
CA LYS A 67 2.82 -14.60 3.73
C LYS A 67 3.81 -14.51 2.56
N HIS A 68 3.31 -14.44 1.33
CA HIS A 68 4.15 -14.23 0.14
C HIS A 68 4.79 -12.84 0.10
N ALA A 69 4.09 -11.80 0.56
CA ALA A 69 4.65 -10.46 0.65
C ALA A 69 5.85 -10.39 1.60
N TYR A 70 5.77 -11.06 2.77
CA TYR A 70 6.93 -11.17 3.68
C TYR A 70 8.13 -11.86 3.02
N ARG A 71 7.91 -12.90 2.22
CA ARG A 71 8.98 -13.58 1.48
C ARG A 71 9.59 -12.67 0.41
N ALA A 72 8.75 -11.96 -0.35
CA ALA A 72 9.22 -11.02 -1.36
C ALA A 72 10.06 -9.89 -0.73
N TRP A 73 9.65 -9.36 0.42
CA TRP A 73 10.44 -8.37 1.16
C TRP A 73 11.76 -8.95 1.67
N ALA A 74 11.78 -10.17 2.20
CA ALA A 74 13.01 -10.81 2.68
C ALA A 74 14.03 -11.03 1.55
N GLU A 75 13.59 -11.35 0.32
CA GLU A 75 14.47 -11.42 -0.86
C GLU A 75 15.09 -10.05 -1.18
N VAL A 76 14.29 -8.98 -1.13
CA VAL A 76 14.79 -7.60 -1.35
C VAL A 76 15.76 -7.18 -0.25
N GLU A 77 15.45 -7.46 1.01
CA GLU A 77 16.31 -7.17 2.17
C GLU A 77 17.69 -7.83 2.03
N ALA A 78 17.70 -9.12 1.67
CA ALA A 78 18.92 -9.88 1.48
C ALA A 78 19.81 -9.30 0.36
N GLU A 79 19.20 -8.88 -0.76
CA GLU A 79 19.93 -8.31 -1.90
C GLU A 79 20.32 -6.84 -1.63
N ALA A 80 19.48 -6.08 -0.94
CA ALA A 80 19.74 -4.69 -0.59
C ALA A 80 20.78 -4.51 0.54
N GLY A 81 20.96 -5.53 1.38
CA GLY A 81 21.80 -5.47 2.56
C GLY A 81 21.24 -4.56 3.67
N GLU A 82 19.92 -4.36 3.70
CA GLU A 82 19.27 -3.48 4.68
C GLU A 82 17.91 -4.00 5.13
N THR A 83 17.50 -3.69 6.37
CA THR A 83 16.20 -4.06 6.91
C THR A 83 15.12 -3.09 6.41
N LEU A 84 14.10 -3.62 5.73
CA LEU A 84 12.98 -2.88 5.16
C LEU A 84 11.66 -3.17 5.88
N VAL A 85 11.57 -4.32 6.56
CA VAL A 85 10.45 -4.73 7.40
C VAL A 85 10.91 -4.85 8.84
N ILE A 86 10.33 -4.04 9.73
CA ILE A 86 10.68 -3.99 11.15
C ILE A 86 9.55 -4.65 11.93
N ARG A 87 9.85 -5.75 12.61
CA ARG A 87 8.88 -6.47 13.43
C ARG A 87 8.67 -5.76 14.76
N THR A 88 7.46 -5.27 14.98
CA THR A 88 7.02 -4.65 16.23
C THR A 88 5.89 -5.44 16.89
N GLY A 89 5.36 -6.46 16.20
CA GLY A 89 4.04 -7.01 16.43
C GLY A 89 2.94 -6.11 15.85
N SER A 90 1.75 -6.71 15.65
CA SER A 90 0.52 -6.01 15.28
C SER A 90 -0.58 -6.34 16.29
N LEU A 91 -1.26 -5.33 16.79
CA LEU A 91 -2.35 -5.45 17.73
C LEU A 91 -3.64 -4.90 17.09
N ASP A 92 -4.57 -5.79 16.76
CA ASP A 92 -5.88 -5.41 16.29
C ASP A 92 -6.85 -5.42 17.46
N LEU A 93 -7.64 -4.35 17.64
CA LEU A 93 -8.52 -4.11 18.80
C LEU A 93 -9.98 -4.06 18.36
N TRP A 94 -10.81 -4.93 18.91
CA TRP A 94 -12.24 -5.01 18.64
C TRP A 94 -13.08 -4.56 19.85
N PRO A 95 -13.96 -3.56 19.69
CA PRO A 95 -15.00 -3.26 20.68
C PRO A 95 -16.09 -4.33 20.64
N ARG A 96 -17.02 -4.25 21.60
CA ARG A 96 -18.24 -5.07 21.56
C ARG A 96 -19.12 -4.67 20.37
N ASN A 97 -19.61 -5.67 19.61
CA ASN A 97 -20.44 -5.47 18.42
C ASN A 97 -19.76 -4.59 17.35
N PRO A 98 -18.57 -4.94 16.91
CA PRO A 98 -17.81 -4.14 15.95
C PRO A 98 -18.45 -4.19 14.56
N ALA A 99 -18.22 -3.15 13.75
CA ALA A 99 -18.61 -3.15 12.34
C ALA A 99 -17.92 -4.27 11.55
N TYR A 100 -16.70 -4.64 11.93
CA TYR A 100 -15.93 -5.72 11.32
C TYR A 100 -15.84 -6.93 12.24
N PRO A 101 -16.54 -8.07 11.94
CA PRO A 101 -16.53 -9.23 12.80
C PRO A 101 -15.12 -9.81 13.02
N MET A 102 -14.68 -9.96 14.26
CA MET A 102 -13.38 -10.51 14.61
C MET A 102 -13.17 -11.92 14.04
N SER A 103 -14.25 -12.75 14.00
CA SER A 103 -14.20 -14.11 13.47
C SER A 103 -13.70 -14.18 12.03
N LEU A 104 -14.01 -13.20 11.16
CA LEU A 104 -13.52 -13.19 9.78
C LEU A 104 -11.98 -13.20 9.74
N TYR A 105 -11.34 -12.50 10.65
CA TYR A 105 -9.89 -12.41 10.73
C TYR A 105 -9.27 -13.63 11.41
N THR A 106 -9.83 -14.06 12.55
CA THR A 106 -9.32 -15.24 13.27
C THR A 106 -9.50 -16.49 12.45
N ASP A 107 -10.69 -16.74 11.86
CA ASP A 107 -10.96 -17.91 11.05
C ASP A 107 -10.07 -17.95 9.79
N SER A 108 -9.79 -16.80 9.20
CA SER A 108 -8.88 -16.67 8.05
C SER A 108 -7.43 -17.00 8.44
N MET A 109 -6.96 -16.54 9.58
CA MET A 109 -5.63 -16.87 10.10
C MET A 109 -5.52 -18.35 10.47
N ASP A 110 -6.55 -18.90 11.12
CA ASP A 110 -6.62 -20.32 11.50
C ASP A 110 -6.58 -21.22 10.26
N ALA A 111 -7.34 -20.90 9.22
CA ALA A 111 -7.38 -21.64 7.95
C ALA A 111 -6.01 -21.71 7.26
N VAL A 112 -5.12 -20.75 7.51
CA VAL A 112 -3.79 -20.66 6.88
C VAL A 112 -2.66 -21.02 7.86
N GLY A 113 -2.99 -21.33 9.11
CA GLY A 113 -2.03 -21.70 10.15
C GLY A 113 -1.15 -20.52 10.58
N VAL A 114 -1.74 -19.35 10.79
CA VAL A 114 -1.08 -18.17 11.35
C VAL A 114 -1.35 -18.09 12.84
N ALA A 115 -0.30 -18.11 13.64
CA ALA A 115 -0.41 -17.98 15.09
C ALA A 115 -0.74 -16.54 15.51
N TYR A 116 -1.62 -16.40 16.48
CA TYR A 116 -1.97 -15.13 17.13
C TYR A 116 -2.32 -15.38 18.61
N GLU A 117 -2.33 -14.34 19.39
CA GLU A 117 -2.79 -14.36 20.77
C GLU A 117 -4.08 -13.56 20.90
N ARG A 118 -5.09 -14.13 21.59
CA ARG A 118 -6.29 -13.39 21.98
C ARG A 118 -6.10 -12.83 23.38
N LEU A 119 -6.24 -11.53 23.54
CA LEU A 119 -5.96 -10.77 24.74
C LEU A 119 -7.20 -10.06 25.25
N SER A 120 -7.42 -10.07 26.56
CA SER A 120 -8.38 -9.18 27.23
C SER A 120 -7.84 -7.73 27.25
N ALA A 121 -8.72 -6.77 27.46
CA ALA A 121 -8.36 -5.36 27.64
C ALA A 121 -7.31 -5.20 28.77
N ALA A 122 -7.47 -5.92 29.89
CA ALA A 122 -6.54 -5.90 31.01
C ALA A 122 -5.14 -6.40 30.61
N GLU A 123 -5.05 -7.45 29.80
CA GLU A 123 -3.78 -7.97 29.29
C GLU A 123 -3.13 -7.03 28.31
N VAL A 124 -3.89 -6.39 27.41
CA VAL A 124 -3.38 -5.36 26.51
C VAL A 124 -2.80 -4.19 27.31
N MET A 125 -3.52 -3.66 28.28
CA MET A 125 -3.05 -2.55 29.14
C MET A 125 -1.86 -2.93 30.01
N ARG A 126 -1.76 -4.19 30.43
CA ARG A 126 -0.59 -4.69 31.18
C ARG A 126 0.65 -4.78 30.30
N ARG A 127 0.51 -5.23 29.05
CA ARG A 127 1.64 -5.34 28.08
C ARG A 127 2.04 -3.96 27.55
N TRP A 128 1.05 -3.12 27.26
CA TRP A 128 1.23 -1.79 26.68
C TRP A 128 0.49 -0.73 27.50
N PRO A 129 1.09 -0.25 28.59
CA PRO A 129 0.47 0.67 29.55
C PRO A 129 -0.04 2.00 28.98
N PRO A 130 0.41 2.50 27.81
CA PRO A 130 -0.20 3.69 27.20
C PRO A 130 -1.67 3.55 26.83
N PHE A 131 -2.20 2.32 26.58
CA PHE A 131 -3.61 2.10 26.28
C PHE A 131 -4.52 2.34 27.50
N ARG A 132 -5.74 2.79 27.21
CA ARG A 132 -6.86 2.91 28.16
C ARG A 132 -8.10 2.28 27.53
N LEU A 133 -8.35 1.02 27.85
CA LEU A 133 -9.40 0.22 27.25
C LEU A 133 -10.46 -0.13 28.27
N THR A 134 -11.71 -0.19 27.83
CA THR A 134 -12.84 -0.74 28.59
C THR A 134 -12.83 -2.28 28.53
N ASP A 135 -13.42 -2.95 29.50
CA ASP A 135 -13.36 -4.42 29.65
C ASP A 135 -14.01 -5.20 28.50
N ASP A 136 -14.79 -4.53 27.65
CA ASP A 136 -15.44 -5.11 26.48
C ASP A 136 -14.54 -5.18 25.24
N ILE A 137 -13.31 -4.64 25.30
CA ILE A 137 -12.35 -4.68 24.21
C ILE A 137 -11.61 -6.03 24.19
N THR A 138 -11.53 -6.63 23.02
CA THR A 138 -10.67 -7.80 22.76
C THR A 138 -9.53 -7.42 21.83
N GLY A 139 -8.31 -7.79 22.19
CA GLY A 139 -7.13 -7.65 21.36
C GLY A 139 -6.77 -8.96 20.66
N ILE A 140 -6.36 -8.88 19.39
CA ILE A 140 -5.68 -9.96 18.67
C ILE A 140 -4.26 -9.48 18.41
N PHE A 141 -3.29 -10.16 18.99
CA PHE A 141 -1.87 -9.85 18.81
C PHE A 141 -1.22 -10.85 17.86
N GLN A 142 -0.61 -10.36 16.81
CA GLN A 142 0.11 -11.15 15.82
C GLN A 142 1.58 -10.72 15.84
N PRO A 143 2.53 -11.58 16.31
CA PRO A 143 3.92 -11.19 16.57
C PRO A 143 4.72 -10.85 15.32
N ASP A 144 4.37 -11.42 14.15
CA ASP A 144 5.06 -11.15 12.89
C ASP A 144 4.67 -9.83 12.24
N GLY A 145 3.67 -9.13 12.78
CA GLY A 145 3.28 -7.80 12.30
C GLY A 145 4.34 -6.73 12.54
N GLY A 146 4.21 -5.59 11.87
CA GLY A 146 5.17 -4.51 12.05
C GLY A 146 5.08 -3.41 11.00
N ILE A 147 6.24 -2.85 10.67
CA ILE A 147 6.42 -1.69 9.81
C ILE A 147 7.14 -2.08 8.53
N ALA A 148 6.53 -1.84 7.37
CA ALA A 148 7.23 -1.70 6.11
C ALA A 148 7.65 -0.23 5.93
N THR A 149 8.82 0.03 5.36
CA THR A 149 9.44 1.36 5.30
C THR A 149 9.38 1.97 3.88
N PRO A 150 8.34 2.76 3.50
CA PRO A 150 8.11 3.12 2.10
C PRO A 150 9.27 3.84 1.42
N ILE A 151 9.78 4.90 2.03
CA ILE A 151 10.88 5.69 1.44
C ILE A 151 12.12 4.81 1.22
N ARG A 152 12.50 4.02 2.24
CA ARG A 152 13.67 3.14 2.16
C ARG A 152 13.47 2.02 1.16
N SER A 153 12.31 1.37 1.19
CA SER A 153 12.00 0.24 0.30
C SER A 153 11.92 0.66 -1.16
N ASN A 154 11.32 1.82 -1.46
CA ASN A 154 11.30 2.34 -2.83
C ASN A 154 12.73 2.68 -3.31
N ALA A 155 13.53 3.31 -2.46
CA ALA A 155 14.93 3.60 -2.78
C ALA A 155 15.74 2.31 -3.02
N ALA A 156 15.51 1.26 -2.21
CA ALA A 156 16.16 -0.05 -2.38
C ALA A 156 15.77 -0.71 -3.71
N HIS A 157 14.47 -0.78 -4.04
CA HIS A 157 14.01 -1.31 -5.31
C HIS A 157 14.65 -0.60 -6.51
N LEU A 158 14.62 0.75 -6.52
CA LEU A 158 15.18 1.54 -7.63
C LEU A 158 16.70 1.42 -7.73
N ARG A 159 17.39 1.38 -6.59
CA ARG A 159 18.84 1.18 -6.53
C ARG A 159 19.24 -0.18 -7.10
N LEU A 160 18.55 -1.24 -6.68
CA LEU A 160 18.79 -2.60 -7.17
C LEU A 160 18.41 -2.73 -8.65
N ALA A 161 17.30 -2.15 -9.09
CA ALA A 161 16.91 -2.14 -10.50
C ALA A 161 17.99 -1.48 -11.39
N ARG A 162 18.51 -0.33 -10.97
CA ARG A 162 19.60 0.36 -11.67
C ARG A 162 20.89 -0.46 -11.67
N ALA A 163 21.20 -1.13 -10.55
CA ALA A 163 22.38 -2.02 -10.48
C ALA A 163 22.25 -3.19 -11.45
N ASN A 164 21.04 -3.69 -11.69
CA ASN A 164 20.76 -4.71 -12.71
C ASN A 164 20.74 -4.15 -14.15
N GLY A 165 20.89 -2.85 -14.35
CA GLY A 165 20.95 -2.20 -15.66
C GLY A 165 19.68 -1.49 -16.10
N ALA A 166 18.59 -1.51 -15.31
CA ALA A 166 17.34 -0.83 -15.65
C ALA A 166 17.54 0.68 -15.87
N ALA A 167 16.92 1.21 -16.92
CA ALA A 167 16.81 2.64 -17.12
C ALA A 167 15.67 3.24 -16.25
N VAL A 168 15.91 4.42 -15.69
CA VAL A 168 14.91 5.17 -14.93
C VAL A 168 14.89 6.59 -15.46
N ARG A 169 13.70 7.09 -15.77
CA ARG A 169 13.48 8.45 -16.18
C ARG A 169 12.35 9.06 -15.34
N ASP A 170 12.69 10.07 -14.61
CA ASP A 170 11.75 10.90 -13.84
C ASP A 170 11.46 12.21 -14.58
N ASN A 171 10.53 13.00 -14.05
CA ASN A 171 10.02 14.21 -14.69
C ASN A 171 9.61 13.95 -16.16
N ALA A 172 9.04 12.77 -16.41
CA ALA A 172 8.65 12.28 -17.72
C ALA A 172 7.17 11.90 -17.73
N PRO A 173 6.24 12.87 -17.64
CA PRO A 173 4.83 12.60 -17.75
C PRO A 173 4.50 11.92 -19.08
N VAL A 174 3.71 10.84 -19.02
CA VAL A 174 3.18 10.18 -20.20
C VAL A 174 2.05 11.03 -20.76
N SER A 175 2.21 11.49 -22.00
CA SER A 175 1.24 12.33 -22.72
C SER A 175 0.34 11.53 -23.65
N ALA A 176 0.82 10.40 -24.17
CA ALA A 176 0.05 9.51 -25.02
C ALA A 176 0.54 8.06 -24.90
N ILE A 177 -0.42 7.14 -25.05
CA ILE A 177 -0.16 5.69 -25.21
C ILE A 177 -0.92 5.25 -26.46
N HIS A 178 -0.21 4.65 -27.41
CA HIS A 178 -0.76 4.11 -28.63
C HIS A 178 -0.67 2.58 -28.58
N PRO A 179 -1.78 1.89 -28.25
CA PRO A 179 -1.84 0.43 -28.28
C PRO A 179 -1.61 -0.09 -29.70
N GLY A 180 -0.71 -1.05 -29.86
CA GLY A 180 -0.53 -1.81 -31.10
C GLY A 180 -0.76 -3.29 -30.83
N GLY A 181 -0.68 -4.14 -31.85
CA GLY A 181 -0.88 -5.60 -31.69
C GLY A 181 0.14 -6.19 -30.71
N ASP A 182 1.40 -6.22 -31.10
CA ASP A 182 2.50 -6.81 -30.32
C ASP A 182 3.37 -5.79 -29.59
N GLU A 183 3.13 -4.49 -29.78
CA GLU A 183 3.93 -3.41 -29.24
C GLU A 183 3.04 -2.28 -28.72
N VAL A 184 3.57 -1.52 -27.77
CA VAL A 184 2.96 -0.28 -27.26
C VAL A 184 3.93 0.86 -27.49
N ILE A 185 3.43 1.96 -28.09
CA ILE A 185 4.20 3.21 -28.24
C ILE A 185 3.77 4.17 -27.15
N ILE A 186 4.74 4.79 -26.48
CA ILE A 186 4.52 5.68 -25.33
C ILE A 186 5.22 7.00 -25.61
N GLU A 187 4.50 8.11 -25.54
CA GLU A 187 5.06 9.45 -25.54
C GLU A 187 5.21 9.94 -24.11
N ALA A 188 6.43 10.22 -23.68
CA ALA A 188 6.72 10.64 -22.32
C ALA A 188 7.90 11.62 -22.25
N GLY A 189 7.72 12.72 -21.51
CA GLY A 189 8.77 13.73 -21.30
C GLY A 189 9.37 14.28 -22.59
N GLY A 190 8.55 14.42 -23.64
CA GLY A 190 8.97 14.91 -24.98
C GLY A 190 9.69 13.89 -25.86
N ASP A 191 9.73 12.63 -25.45
CA ASP A 191 10.35 11.54 -26.17
C ASP A 191 9.33 10.44 -26.50
N THR A 192 9.60 9.64 -27.54
CA THR A 192 8.80 8.47 -27.92
C THR A 192 9.55 7.19 -27.61
N TYR A 193 8.88 6.26 -26.97
CA TYR A 193 9.40 4.93 -26.61
C TYR A 193 8.52 3.83 -27.18
N ARG A 194 9.11 2.66 -27.40
CA ARG A 194 8.41 1.42 -27.79
C ARG A 194 8.71 0.33 -26.80
N CYS A 195 7.71 -0.51 -26.51
CA CYS A 195 7.91 -1.70 -25.70
C CYS A 195 6.98 -2.83 -26.13
N ARG A 196 7.39 -4.07 -25.86
CA ARG A 196 6.53 -5.25 -26.02
C ARG A 196 5.49 -5.33 -24.92
N HIS A 197 5.88 -4.97 -23.70
CA HIS A 197 5.00 -5.01 -22.54
C HIS A 197 4.96 -3.66 -21.82
N LEU A 198 3.76 -3.26 -21.39
CA LEU A 198 3.55 -2.09 -20.55
C LEU A 198 2.99 -2.52 -19.20
N VAL A 199 3.60 -2.05 -18.11
CA VAL A 199 3.09 -2.20 -16.75
C VAL A 199 2.61 -0.84 -16.25
N ILE A 200 1.32 -0.72 -15.95
CA ILE A 200 0.68 0.49 -15.44
C ILE A 200 0.52 0.39 -13.91
N SER A 201 1.21 1.26 -13.18
CA SER A 201 1.12 1.38 -11.72
C SER A 201 0.98 2.85 -11.31
N ALA A 202 0.03 3.53 -11.96
CA ALA A 202 -0.12 4.98 -11.94
C ALA A 202 -0.89 5.54 -10.72
N GLY A 203 -1.26 4.69 -9.72
CA GLY A 203 -1.94 5.14 -8.51
C GLY A 203 -3.21 5.94 -8.81
N ALA A 204 -3.31 7.16 -8.30
CA ALA A 204 -4.49 8.02 -8.51
C ALA A 204 -4.68 8.47 -9.97
N TRP A 205 -3.67 8.33 -10.82
CA TRP A 205 -3.71 8.64 -12.25
C TRP A 205 -4.05 7.42 -13.14
N THR A 206 -4.45 6.29 -12.54
CA THR A 206 -4.70 5.05 -13.29
C THR A 206 -5.75 5.22 -14.38
N ASN A 207 -6.87 5.92 -14.11
CA ASN A 207 -7.91 6.12 -15.11
C ASN A 207 -7.45 6.99 -16.29
N GLN A 208 -6.50 7.91 -16.09
CA GLN A 208 -5.89 8.67 -17.19
C GLN A 208 -5.09 7.76 -18.12
N ALA A 209 -4.33 6.81 -17.55
CA ALA A 209 -3.62 5.81 -18.34
C ALA A 209 -4.57 4.83 -19.06
N LEU A 210 -5.60 4.34 -18.37
CA LEU A 210 -6.59 3.41 -18.94
C LEU A 210 -7.46 4.02 -20.03
N ALA A 211 -7.67 5.35 -20.03
CA ALA A 211 -8.42 6.05 -21.05
C ALA A 211 -7.82 5.87 -22.46
N HIS A 212 -6.49 5.69 -22.58
CA HIS A 212 -5.83 5.38 -23.85
C HIS A 212 -6.21 4.01 -24.44
N PHE A 213 -6.80 3.14 -23.62
CA PHE A 213 -7.32 1.82 -24.01
C PHE A 213 -8.85 1.82 -24.08
N GLY A 214 -9.50 2.99 -24.04
CA GLY A 214 -10.96 3.10 -24.02
C GLY A 214 -11.61 2.57 -22.74
N ARG A 215 -10.86 2.50 -21.64
CA ARG A 215 -11.29 1.89 -20.38
C ARG A 215 -11.21 2.87 -19.21
N GLY A 216 -12.03 2.65 -18.20
CA GLY A 216 -11.98 3.31 -16.90
C GLY A 216 -12.46 2.36 -15.81
N LEU A 217 -12.16 2.68 -14.58
CA LEU A 217 -12.59 1.96 -13.38
C LEU A 217 -13.35 2.90 -12.44
N HIS A 218 -14.30 2.35 -11.69
CA HIS A 218 -14.96 3.08 -10.60
C HIS A 218 -13.97 3.24 -9.43
N LEU A 219 -13.12 4.26 -9.48
CA LEU A 219 -12.12 4.55 -8.45
C LEU A 219 -12.55 5.75 -7.62
N THR A 220 -12.68 5.54 -6.32
CA THR A 220 -12.80 6.64 -5.35
C THR A 220 -11.39 7.05 -4.92
N VAL A 221 -11.02 8.30 -5.19
CA VAL A 221 -9.78 8.88 -4.71
C VAL A 221 -10.09 9.78 -3.52
N THR A 222 -9.40 9.55 -2.38
CA THR A 222 -9.54 10.36 -1.17
C THR A 222 -8.20 10.93 -0.71
N GLN A 223 -8.23 12.13 -0.14
CA GLN A 223 -7.08 12.71 0.55
C GLN A 223 -7.12 12.32 2.01
N GLU A 224 -6.31 11.34 2.36
CA GLU A 224 -6.13 10.86 3.74
C GLU A 224 -5.00 11.64 4.42
N GLN A 225 -4.96 11.56 5.75
CA GLN A 225 -3.89 12.20 6.51
C GLN A 225 -3.43 11.36 7.70
N VAL A 226 -2.15 11.53 8.05
CA VAL A 226 -1.53 10.95 9.24
C VAL A 226 -0.89 12.05 10.07
N THR A 227 -0.93 11.92 11.40
CA THR A 227 -0.33 12.89 12.31
C THR A 227 0.69 12.20 13.21
N TYR A 228 1.86 12.83 13.35
CA TYR A 228 2.89 12.46 14.32
C TYR A 228 2.74 13.33 15.56
N TYR A 229 2.78 12.70 16.72
CA TYR A 229 2.55 13.38 18.00
C TYR A 229 3.81 13.37 18.87
N ARG A 230 4.08 14.47 19.53
CA ARG A 230 5.10 14.56 20.59
C ARG A 230 4.56 13.91 21.86
N SER A 231 4.71 12.59 21.97
CA SER A 231 4.31 11.88 23.19
C SER A 231 5.11 12.36 24.39
N PRO A 232 4.49 12.48 25.58
CA PRO A 232 5.19 12.78 26.82
C PRO A 232 6.17 11.65 27.23
N ASP A 233 5.93 10.42 26.80
CA ASP A 233 6.79 9.25 27.02
C ASP A 233 7.08 8.54 25.69
N ILE A 234 8.05 9.06 24.95
CA ILE A 234 8.46 8.48 23.66
C ILE A 234 9.05 7.08 23.82
N VAL A 235 9.65 6.76 24.97
CA VAL A 235 10.30 5.46 25.22
C VAL A 235 9.26 4.35 25.27
N ALA A 236 8.08 4.62 25.81
CA ALA A 236 6.97 3.67 25.80
C ALA A 236 6.48 3.33 24.39
N PHE A 237 6.74 4.20 23.42
CA PHE A 237 6.38 4.04 22.02
C PHE A 237 7.56 3.65 21.12
N SER A 238 8.68 3.16 21.66
CA SER A 238 9.78 2.66 20.82
C SER A 238 9.35 1.37 20.09
N PRO A 239 9.86 1.10 18.86
CA PRO A 239 9.45 -0.05 18.04
C PRO A 239 9.69 -1.42 18.67
N ASP A 240 10.61 -1.53 19.63
CA ASP A 240 10.88 -2.74 20.40
C ASP A 240 9.91 -2.94 21.58
N ARG A 241 9.08 -1.94 21.92
CA ARG A 241 8.18 -1.94 23.07
C ARG A 241 6.72 -1.78 22.72
N PHE A 242 6.41 -1.18 21.59
CA PHE A 242 5.04 -0.86 21.19
C PHE A 242 4.73 -1.39 19.79
N PRO A 243 3.59 -2.11 19.60
CA PRO A 243 3.22 -2.66 18.30
C PRO A 243 2.65 -1.60 17.37
N VAL A 244 2.55 -1.92 16.08
CA VAL A 244 1.55 -1.28 15.25
C VAL A 244 0.17 -1.72 15.72
N TRP A 245 -0.83 -0.85 15.62
CA TRP A 245 -2.17 -1.18 16.11
C TRP A 245 -3.26 -0.70 15.15
N ILE A 246 -4.42 -1.38 15.20
CA ILE A 246 -5.61 -1.04 14.41
C ILE A 246 -6.84 -1.17 15.32
N TRP A 247 -7.72 -0.19 15.26
CA TRP A 247 -9.05 -0.24 15.85
C TRP A 247 -10.04 -0.74 14.81
N MET A 248 -10.59 -1.93 15.06
CA MET A 248 -11.38 -2.71 14.13
C MET A 248 -12.87 -2.41 14.27
N ASP A 249 -13.25 -1.18 13.94
CA ASP A 249 -14.63 -0.69 13.97
C ASP A 249 -14.81 0.42 12.93
N GLU A 250 -15.99 1.00 12.81
CA GLU A 250 -16.27 2.16 11.98
C GLU A 250 -16.62 3.37 12.86
N PRO A 251 -15.86 4.49 12.78
CA PRO A 251 -14.63 4.63 11.98
C PRO A 251 -13.46 3.83 12.52
N SER A 252 -12.63 3.32 11.60
CA SER A 252 -11.38 2.64 11.93
C SER A 252 -10.25 3.63 12.17
N PHE A 253 -9.36 3.31 13.11
CA PHE A 253 -8.15 4.07 13.39
C PHE A 253 -6.95 3.14 13.47
N TYR A 254 -5.79 3.66 13.15
CA TYR A 254 -4.55 2.88 13.22
C TYR A 254 -3.38 3.74 13.66
N GLY A 255 -2.32 3.09 14.12
CA GLY A 255 -1.12 3.82 14.46
C GLY A 255 0.13 2.95 14.59
N PHE A 256 1.21 3.65 14.86
CA PHE A 256 2.56 3.12 14.87
C PHE A 256 3.32 3.57 16.11
N PRO A 257 4.33 2.80 16.55
CA PRO A 257 5.34 3.31 17.45
C PRO A 257 6.09 4.50 16.83
N ALA A 258 6.94 5.13 17.59
CA ALA A 258 7.83 6.22 17.13
C ALA A 258 8.83 5.66 16.13
N PHE A 259 8.69 6.02 14.86
CA PHE A 259 9.56 5.57 13.80
C PHE A 259 9.68 6.62 12.68
N GLY A 260 10.92 6.98 12.35
CA GLY A 260 11.24 8.00 11.36
C GLY A 260 11.10 9.43 11.87
N GLU A 261 10.24 9.66 12.87
CA GLU A 261 10.04 10.92 13.55
C GLU A 261 10.19 10.76 15.08
N ALA A 262 10.35 11.88 15.77
CA ALA A 262 10.50 11.90 17.24
C ALA A 262 9.14 11.77 17.96
N GLY A 263 8.31 10.85 17.48
CA GLY A 263 7.01 10.56 18.09
C GLY A 263 6.21 9.51 17.36
N PRO A 264 5.22 8.88 18.01
CA PRO A 264 4.32 7.92 17.41
C PRO A 264 3.38 8.59 16.40
N LYS A 265 2.83 7.78 15.49
CA LYS A 265 1.94 8.22 14.43
C LYS A 265 0.57 7.57 14.53
N ALA A 266 -0.50 8.32 14.27
CA ALA A 266 -1.84 7.78 14.14
C ALA A 266 -2.64 8.45 13.03
N ALA A 267 -3.70 7.75 12.59
CA ALA A 267 -4.64 8.23 11.58
C ALA A 267 -5.99 7.52 11.71
N GLN A 268 -7.04 8.14 11.16
CA GLN A 268 -8.25 7.44 10.76
C GLN A 268 -8.00 6.72 9.44
N ASP A 269 -8.49 5.50 9.28
CA ASP A 269 -8.50 4.81 8.00
C ASP A 269 -9.79 5.15 7.23
N VAL A 270 -9.67 5.54 5.96
CA VAL A 270 -10.81 5.95 5.11
C VAL A 270 -11.70 7.01 5.76
N GLY A 271 -11.18 8.19 5.95
CA GLY A 271 -11.93 9.31 6.53
C GLY A 271 -11.70 10.62 5.79
N GLY A 272 -10.94 10.56 4.71
CA GLY A 272 -10.53 11.70 3.91
C GLY A 272 -11.60 12.19 2.94
N GLU A 273 -11.42 13.41 2.48
CA GLU A 273 -12.30 14.02 1.46
C GLU A 273 -12.08 13.38 0.08
N ARG A 274 -13.18 13.24 -0.68
CA ARG A 274 -13.08 12.81 -2.08
C ARG A 274 -12.42 13.91 -2.91
N VAL A 275 -11.39 13.52 -3.64
CA VAL A 275 -10.59 14.42 -4.49
C VAL A 275 -10.24 13.71 -5.80
N THR A 276 -9.56 14.40 -6.68
CA THR A 276 -8.77 13.79 -7.75
C THR A 276 -7.27 13.98 -7.47
N ALA A 277 -6.44 13.38 -8.28
CA ALA A 277 -4.99 13.60 -8.18
C ALA A 277 -4.61 15.08 -8.39
N GLU A 278 -5.41 15.82 -9.17
CA GLU A 278 -5.20 17.23 -9.51
C GLU A 278 -5.84 18.20 -8.50
N THR A 279 -6.97 17.81 -7.88
CA THR A 279 -7.70 18.68 -6.95
C THR A 279 -7.29 18.54 -5.49
N ARG A 280 -6.38 17.60 -5.18
CA ARG A 280 -5.84 17.47 -3.81
C ARG A 280 -5.14 18.76 -3.38
N THR A 281 -5.36 19.16 -2.14
CA THR A 281 -4.82 20.43 -1.61
C THR A 281 -3.46 20.31 -0.93
N PHE A 282 -3.05 19.11 -0.51
CA PHE A 282 -1.94 18.83 0.41
C PHE A 282 -2.12 19.40 1.82
N GLU A 283 -3.19 20.16 2.06
CA GLU A 283 -3.47 20.75 3.36
C GLU A 283 -4.17 19.73 4.27
N PRO A 284 -3.76 19.63 5.54
CA PRO A 284 -4.45 18.84 6.54
C PRO A 284 -5.88 19.34 6.79
N ASN A 285 -6.80 18.39 6.99
CA ASN A 285 -8.17 18.68 7.39
C ASN A 285 -8.29 18.68 8.92
N GLU A 286 -8.64 19.83 9.50
CA GLU A 286 -8.73 20.01 10.97
C GLU A 286 -9.82 19.14 11.60
N ALA A 287 -10.94 18.89 10.93
CA ALA A 287 -11.99 18.04 11.46
C ALA A 287 -11.55 16.57 11.55
N THR A 288 -10.78 16.09 10.57
CA THR A 288 -10.17 14.74 10.60
C THR A 288 -9.12 14.63 11.70
N LEU A 289 -8.31 15.67 11.90
CA LEU A 289 -7.36 15.73 13.01
C LEU A 289 -8.09 15.65 14.34
N ALA A 290 -9.11 16.48 14.55
CA ALA A 290 -9.90 16.51 15.78
C ALA A 290 -10.57 15.17 16.09
N ARG A 291 -11.12 14.45 15.07
CA ARG A 291 -11.67 13.10 15.25
C ARG A 291 -10.62 12.11 15.72
N SER A 292 -9.42 12.15 15.12
CA SER A 292 -8.30 11.28 15.51
C SER A 292 -7.84 11.58 16.93
N GLU A 293 -7.71 12.83 17.31
CA GLU A 293 -7.32 13.24 18.66
C GLU A 293 -8.37 12.87 19.72
N ALA A 294 -9.66 13.04 19.41
CA ALA A 294 -10.75 12.62 20.30
C ALA A 294 -10.74 11.09 20.53
N PHE A 295 -10.48 10.30 19.47
CA PHE A 295 -10.31 8.86 19.60
C PHE A 295 -9.10 8.52 20.47
N LEU A 296 -7.94 9.11 20.21
CA LEU A 296 -6.71 8.87 20.98
C LEU A 296 -6.84 9.26 22.44
N ALA A 297 -7.51 10.39 22.75
CA ALA A 297 -7.75 10.82 24.11
C ALA A 297 -8.50 9.78 24.94
N ARG A 298 -9.37 9.00 24.30
CA ARG A 298 -10.16 7.94 24.93
C ARG A 298 -9.38 6.63 25.04
N VAL A 299 -8.70 6.20 23.96
CA VAL A 299 -8.20 4.82 23.80
C VAL A 299 -6.69 4.74 24.05
N LEU A 300 -5.95 5.77 23.67
CA LEU A 300 -4.49 5.79 23.75
C LEU A 300 -3.95 7.18 24.16
N PRO A 301 -4.37 7.72 25.32
CA PRO A 301 -4.03 9.09 25.73
C PRO A 301 -2.53 9.33 25.88
N GLY A 302 -1.75 8.27 26.19
CA GLY A 302 -0.29 8.37 26.27
C GLY A 302 0.42 8.72 24.95
N MET A 303 -0.29 8.56 23.81
CA MET A 303 0.24 8.97 22.50
C MET A 303 0.09 10.48 22.29
N LEU A 304 -0.94 11.10 22.87
CA LEU A 304 -1.27 12.48 22.59
C LEU A 304 -0.22 13.45 23.16
N GLY A 305 0.09 14.42 22.34
CA GLY A 305 0.88 15.60 22.64
C GLY A 305 0.77 16.58 21.50
N LYS A 306 1.58 17.63 21.50
CA LYS A 306 1.56 18.59 20.38
C LYS A 306 1.86 17.86 19.06
N PRO A 307 1.07 18.04 17.99
CA PRO A 307 1.41 17.55 16.67
C PRO A 307 2.81 17.98 16.25
N ILE A 308 3.63 17.05 15.79
CA ILE A 308 4.94 17.35 15.19
C ILE A 308 4.69 17.88 13.79
N TYR A 309 3.94 17.12 13.00
CA TYR A 309 3.32 17.55 11.75
C TYR A 309 2.22 16.58 11.32
N THR A 310 1.35 17.05 10.43
CA THR A 310 0.35 16.23 9.73
C THR A 310 0.70 16.16 8.26
N LYS A 311 0.63 14.97 7.68
CA LYS A 311 0.97 14.72 6.28
C LYS A 311 -0.21 14.08 5.56
N THR A 312 -0.49 14.53 4.34
CA THR A 312 -1.57 13.99 3.51
C THR A 312 -1.05 12.98 2.49
N CYS A 313 -1.88 12.02 2.10
CA CYS A 313 -1.62 11.08 1.01
C CYS A 313 -2.91 10.80 0.24
N LEU A 314 -2.83 10.08 -0.88
CA LEU A 314 -4.00 9.67 -1.64
C LEU A 314 -4.28 8.18 -1.43
N TYR A 315 -5.53 7.83 -1.13
CA TYR A 315 -6.05 6.50 -1.36
C TYR A 315 -6.74 6.47 -2.72
N THR A 316 -6.59 5.38 -3.45
CA THR A 316 -7.25 5.12 -4.73
C THR A 316 -7.93 3.78 -4.61
N MET A 317 -9.22 3.79 -4.40
CA MET A 317 -9.99 2.63 -3.96
C MET A 317 -11.01 2.20 -5.01
N PRO A 318 -10.95 0.95 -5.48
CA PRO A 318 -12.10 0.28 -6.10
C PRO A 318 -13.27 0.18 -5.12
N PRO A 319 -14.50 -0.08 -5.59
CA PRO A 319 -15.71 -0.12 -4.74
C PRO A 319 -15.66 -1.13 -3.60
N ASP A 320 -15.04 -2.28 -3.84
CA ASP A 320 -14.85 -3.37 -2.87
C ASP A 320 -13.57 -3.25 -2.05
N ARG A 321 -12.76 -2.23 -2.32
CA ARG A 321 -11.44 -2.03 -1.72
C ARG A 321 -10.47 -3.19 -1.94
N ASP A 322 -10.74 -4.09 -2.86
CA ASP A 322 -9.78 -5.09 -3.31
C ASP A 322 -8.81 -4.52 -4.34
N PHE A 323 -7.61 -5.09 -4.42
CA PHE A 323 -6.64 -4.70 -5.44
C PHE A 323 -7.21 -4.87 -6.85
N VAL A 324 -6.65 -4.16 -7.81
CA VAL A 324 -6.70 -4.57 -9.21
C VAL A 324 -5.31 -5.03 -9.59
N ILE A 325 -5.18 -6.27 -10.04
CA ILE A 325 -3.92 -6.86 -10.55
C ILE A 325 -4.32 -7.73 -11.75
N SER A 326 -4.11 -7.22 -12.95
CA SER A 326 -4.62 -7.87 -14.15
C SER A 326 -3.82 -7.51 -15.38
N ARG A 327 -3.87 -8.37 -16.39
CA ARG A 327 -3.63 -7.96 -17.80
C ARG A 327 -4.91 -7.36 -18.33
N LEU A 328 -4.80 -6.41 -19.26
CA LEU A 328 -6.00 -5.90 -19.96
C LEU A 328 -6.50 -6.95 -20.93
N PRO A 329 -7.79 -7.34 -20.90
CA PRO A 329 -8.34 -8.34 -21.81
C PRO A 329 -8.22 -7.96 -23.29
N GLU A 330 -8.44 -6.68 -23.58
CA GLU A 330 -8.36 -6.11 -24.93
C GLU A 330 -6.92 -5.89 -25.42
N GLN A 331 -5.95 -5.83 -24.49
CA GLN A 331 -4.55 -5.59 -24.79
C GLN A 331 -3.68 -6.44 -23.86
N PRO A 332 -3.51 -7.75 -24.11
CA PRO A 332 -2.88 -8.69 -23.18
C PRO A 332 -1.40 -8.44 -22.86
N ASN A 333 -0.70 -7.62 -23.63
CA ASN A 333 0.65 -7.16 -23.34
C ASN A 333 0.70 -5.92 -22.44
N VAL A 334 -0.45 -5.50 -21.86
CA VAL A 334 -0.52 -4.43 -20.87
C VAL A 334 -1.05 -5.00 -19.57
N SER A 335 -0.31 -4.76 -18.48
CA SER A 335 -0.71 -5.12 -17.12
C SER A 335 -0.96 -3.87 -16.29
N VAL A 336 -1.91 -3.95 -15.35
CA VAL A 336 -2.28 -2.83 -14.49
C VAL A 336 -2.37 -3.28 -13.03
N ALA A 337 -1.98 -2.38 -12.11
CA ALA A 337 -2.24 -2.57 -10.69
C ALA A 337 -2.76 -1.30 -10.01
N VAL A 338 -3.80 -1.48 -9.16
CA VAL A 338 -4.35 -0.47 -8.26
C VAL A 338 -4.28 -0.99 -6.83
N GLY A 339 -3.75 -0.20 -5.92
CA GLY A 339 -3.39 -0.65 -4.57
C GLY A 339 -4.47 -0.47 -3.50
N ALA A 340 -5.67 0.00 -3.85
CA ALA A 340 -6.86 0.09 -2.98
C ALA A 340 -6.63 0.79 -1.61
N GLY A 341 -5.66 1.70 -1.51
CA GLY A 341 -5.32 2.42 -0.28
C GLY A 341 -4.48 1.62 0.73
N HIS A 342 -4.30 0.30 0.55
CA HIS A 342 -3.61 -0.55 1.55
C HIS A 342 -2.53 -1.48 0.99
N ALA A 343 -2.16 -1.38 -0.29
CA ALA A 343 -1.24 -2.32 -0.96
C ALA A 343 0.23 -2.14 -0.62
N TYR A 344 0.67 -1.08 0.06
CA TYR A 344 2.11 -0.85 0.19
C TYR A 344 2.87 -2.04 0.78
N LYS A 345 2.31 -2.70 1.78
CA LYS A 345 2.88 -3.91 2.39
C LYS A 345 3.06 -5.08 1.42
N PHE A 346 2.30 -5.08 0.32
CA PHE A 346 2.39 -6.05 -0.78
C PHE A 346 3.18 -5.53 -1.98
N ALA A 347 3.74 -4.32 -1.93
CA ALA A 347 4.28 -3.64 -3.11
C ALA A 347 5.36 -4.46 -3.84
N SER A 348 6.30 -5.08 -3.11
CA SER A 348 7.31 -5.94 -3.73
C SER A 348 6.69 -7.18 -4.36
N LEU A 349 5.72 -7.84 -3.70
CA LEU A 349 5.02 -9.00 -4.24
C LEU A 349 4.18 -8.64 -5.47
N ILE A 350 3.39 -7.56 -5.42
CA ILE A 350 2.60 -7.12 -6.58
C ILE A 350 3.54 -6.77 -7.73
N GLY A 351 4.68 -6.14 -7.46
CA GLY A 351 5.71 -5.89 -8.45
C GLY A 351 6.23 -7.17 -9.09
N ARG A 352 6.47 -8.23 -8.31
CA ARG A 352 6.85 -9.56 -8.80
C ARG A 352 5.75 -10.16 -9.68
N ILE A 353 4.50 -10.14 -9.23
CA ILE A 353 3.35 -10.63 -10.00
C ILE A 353 3.26 -9.91 -11.34
N LEU A 354 3.39 -8.58 -11.36
CA LEU A 354 3.37 -7.80 -12.60
C LEU A 354 4.53 -8.16 -13.53
N SER A 355 5.71 -8.47 -12.98
CA SER A 355 6.84 -8.93 -13.79
C SER A 355 6.59 -10.31 -14.43
N GLU A 356 5.95 -11.22 -13.69
CA GLU A 356 5.56 -12.54 -14.20
C GLU A 356 4.46 -12.43 -15.25
N LEU A 357 3.44 -11.58 -15.02
CA LEU A 357 2.39 -11.32 -16.01
C LEU A 357 2.93 -10.72 -17.31
N ALA A 358 3.90 -9.81 -17.23
CA ALA A 358 4.52 -9.22 -18.41
C ALA A 358 5.36 -10.23 -19.20
N LEU A 359 6.18 -11.03 -18.53
CA LEU A 359 7.16 -11.87 -19.20
C LEU A 359 6.67 -13.30 -19.50
N ASP A 360 5.83 -13.84 -18.62
CA ASP A 360 5.37 -15.24 -18.70
C ASP A 360 3.88 -15.33 -19.06
N GLY A 361 3.17 -14.19 -19.10
CA GLY A 361 1.72 -14.11 -19.37
C GLY A 361 0.84 -14.63 -18.23
N GLN A 362 1.43 -15.17 -17.17
CA GLN A 362 0.76 -15.76 -16.00
C GLN A 362 1.63 -15.63 -14.76
N THR A 363 1.05 -15.89 -13.60
CA THR A 363 1.75 -15.94 -12.32
C THR A 363 1.33 -17.17 -11.52
N GLY A 364 2.18 -17.63 -10.62
CA GLY A 364 1.88 -18.73 -9.70
C GLY A 364 1.06 -18.30 -8.47
N TYR A 365 0.74 -17.02 -8.32
CA TYR A 365 -0.07 -16.49 -7.22
C TYR A 365 -1.54 -16.47 -7.62
N ASP A 366 -2.44 -16.72 -6.66
CA ASP A 366 -3.87 -16.57 -6.91
C ASP A 366 -4.25 -15.08 -6.95
N ILE A 367 -4.45 -14.58 -8.15
CA ILE A 367 -4.88 -13.19 -8.42
C ILE A 367 -6.29 -13.11 -9.02
N ALA A 368 -6.99 -14.24 -9.14
CA ALA A 368 -8.33 -14.24 -9.73
C ALA A 368 -9.32 -13.27 -9.04
N PRO A 369 -9.28 -13.09 -7.69
CA PRO A 369 -10.12 -12.10 -7.03
C PRO A 369 -9.81 -10.63 -7.42
N PHE A 370 -8.65 -10.37 -8.02
CA PHE A 370 -8.17 -9.02 -8.32
C PHE A 370 -8.26 -8.66 -9.81
N PHE A 371 -8.92 -9.48 -10.61
CA PHE A 371 -9.07 -9.20 -12.04
C PHE A 371 -9.87 -7.92 -12.30
N ILE A 372 -9.46 -7.20 -13.35
CA ILE A 372 -10.05 -5.93 -13.75
C ILE A 372 -11.52 -6.06 -14.20
N ASP A 373 -11.94 -7.26 -14.62
CA ASP A 373 -13.31 -7.55 -15.08
C ASP A 373 -14.14 -8.31 -14.03
N ARG A 374 -13.74 -8.28 -12.75
CA ARG A 374 -14.59 -8.84 -11.69
C ARG A 374 -15.93 -8.09 -11.62
N PRO A 375 -17.05 -8.78 -11.29
CA PRO A 375 -18.40 -8.23 -11.47
C PRO A 375 -18.62 -6.83 -10.91
N ILE A 376 -18.16 -6.57 -9.69
CA ILE A 376 -18.36 -5.28 -9.00
C ILE A 376 -17.73 -4.08 -9.76
N LEU A 377 -16.66 -4.30 -10.54
CA LEU A 377 -16.02 -3.24 -11.30
C LEU A 377 -16.75 -2.94 -12.62
N LEU A 378 -17.68 -3.81 -13.02
CA LEU A 378 -18.50 -3.68 -14.23
C LEU A 378 -19.91 -3.14 -13.93
N GLU A 379 -20.30 -3.05 -12.65
CA GLU A 379 -21.57 -2.47 -12.24
C GLU A 379 -21.59 -0.96 -12.50
N GLU A 380 -22.71 -0.42 -12.94
CA GLU A 380 -22.87 1.02 -13.20
C GLU A 380 -22.80 1.86 -11.90
N ASN A 381 -23.39 1.35 -10.82
CA ASN A 381 -23.42 2.00 -9.49
C ASN A 381 -23.03 0.97 -8.41
N PRO A 382 -21.76 0.59 -8.31
CA PRO A 382 -21.35 -0.45 -7.38
C PRO A 382 -21.51 0.00 -5.91
N PRO A 383 -21.94 -0.91 -5.01
CA PRO A 383 -21.94 -0.62 -3.60
C PRO A 383 -20.49 -0.40 -3.10
N LEU A 384 -20.30 0.55 -2.20
CA LEU A 384 -18.99 0.81 -1.62
C LEU A 384 -18.82 -0.02 -0.35
N ASN A 385 -17.74 -0.79 -0.29
CA ASN A 385 -17.30 -1.52 0.90
C ASN A 385 -15.83 -1.23 1.15
N PHE A 386 -15.51 -0.63 2.28
CA PHE A 386 -14.14 -0.22 2.59
C PHE A 386 -13.47 -1.08 3.69
N MET A 387 -13.99 -2.25 3.98
CA MET A 387 -13.32 -3.23 4.86
C MET A 387 -12.02 -3.73 4.22
N CYS A 388 -10.95 -3.86 5.02
CA CYS A 388 -9.70 -4.50 4.57
C CYS A 388 -8.96 -5.25 5.69
#